data_ecd4d896f0fc98a56e72698d15e85a48
#
_entry.id   ecd4d896f0fc98a56e72698d15e85a48
#
_cell.length_a   1.000
_cell.length_b   1.000
_cell.length_c   1.000
_cell.angle_alpha   90.00
_cell.angle_beta   90.00
_cell.angle_gamma   90.00
#
_symmetry.space_group_name_H-M   'P 1'
#
loop_
_entity.id
_entity.type
_entity.pdbx_description
1 polymer ?
#
loop_
_entity_poly.entity_id
_entity_poly.type
_entity_poly.pdbx_seq_one_letter_code
_entity_poly.pdbx_strand_id
1 'polypeptide(L)'
;MARLNDYYKSDVAPALMKKFGYKSVMQIPKVEKVVINVGAGEAKENAKVMDAVIKDLAAITGQKPITCKAKKSVANFKIREGMVIGAKVTLRGEKMYEFIDRFFNLALPRVRDFRGINANSFDGRGNYTVGLKEQLIFPEIEYDKIDKIRGMDISFITTAKTDEEARELLSLMGAPFEK
;
A
#
# COMPACT_ATOMS: atom_id res chain seq x y z
N MET A 1 1.66 16.63 -13.03
CA MET A 1 1.07 15.27 -13.15
C MET A 1 2.08 14.23 -12.68
N ALA A 2 1.65 13.15 -12.06
CA ALA A 2 2.55 12.09 -11.61
C ALA A 2 3.16 11.34 -12.80
N ARG A 3 4.48 11.22 -12.88
CA ARG A 3 5.23 10.55 -13.96
C ARG A 3 4.65 9.17 -14.28
N LEU A 4 4.32 8.38 -13.25
CA LEU A 4 3.80 7.03 -13.41
C LEU A 4 2.38 7.02 -14.02
N ASN A 5 1.57 8.07 -13.83
CA ASN A 5 0.26 8.19 -14.47
C ASN A 5 0.39 8.40 -15.98
N ASP A 6 1.34 9.24 -16.39
CA ASP A 6 1.62 9.48 -17.81
C ASP A 6 2.18 8.21 -18.46
N TYR A 7 3.11 7.53 -17.78
CA TYR A 7 3.64 6.23 -18.21
C TYR A 7 2.56 5.15 -18.32
N TYR A 8 1.61 5.10 -17.38
CA TYR A 8 0.48 4.18 -17.47
C TYR A 8 -0.32 4.40 -18.75
N LYS A 9 -0.59 5.66 -19.12
CA LYS A 9 -1.38 5.99 -20.32
C LYS A 9 -0.63 5.73 -21.62
N SER A 10 0.68 6.02 -21.66
CA SER A 10 1.50 5.92 -22.89
C SER A 10 1.93 4.49 -23.20
N ASP A 11 2.31 3.71 -22.19
CA ASP A 11 2.99 2.43 -22.37
C ASP A 11 2.21 1.25 -21.78
N VAL A 12 1.78 1.36 -20.52
CA VAL A 12 1.17 0.23 -19.80
C VAL A 12 -0.20 -0.14 -20.38
N ALA A 13 -1.07 0.84 -20.59
CA ALA A 13 -2.42 0.58 -21.09
C ALA A 13 -2.43 -0.03 -22.50
N PRO A 14 -1.65 0.46 -23.50
CA PRO A 14 -1.55 -0.19 -24.79
C PRO A 14 -0.97 -1.61 -24.75
N ALA A 15 0.04 -1.84 -23.86
CA ALA A 15 0.63 -3.17 -23.69
C ALA A 15 -0.39 -4.19 -23.15
N LEU A 16 -1.16 -3.80 -22.13
CA LEU A 16 -2.23 -4.63 -21.57
C LEU A 16 -3.34 -4.91 -22.58
N MET A 17 -3.73 -3.89 -23.37
CA MET A 17 -4.73 -4.04 -24.41
C MET A 17 -4.31 -5.06 -25.45
N LYS A 18 -3.04 -5.02 -25.87
CA LYS A 18 -2.46 -5.98 -26.85
C LYS A 18 -2.36 -7.40 -26.26
N LYS A 19 -1.96 -7.52 -24.98
CA LYS A 19 -1.73 -8.83 -24.33
C LYS A 19 -3.04 -9.58 -24.07
N PHE A 20 -4.04 -8.89 -23.54
CA PHE A 20 -5.32 -9.51 -23.15
C PHE A 20 -6.45 -9.34 -24.19
N GLY A 21 -6.21 -8.60 -25.28
CA GLY A 21 -7.18 -8.45 -26.37
C GLY A 21 -8.46 -7.69 -25.99
N TYR A 22 -8.36 -6.69 -25.13
CA TYR A 22 -9.54 -5.89 -24.73
C TYR A 22 -10.15 -5.15 -25.93
N LYS A 23 -11.49 -5.16 -25.99
CA LYS A 23 -12.25 -4.49 -27.05
C LYS A 23 -12.42 -2.98 -26.83
N SER A 24 -12.29 -2.52 -25.61
CA SER A 24 -12.47 -1.12 -25.21
C SER A 24 -11.40 -0.68 -24.24
N VAL A 25 -10.94 0.56 -24.36
CA VAL A 25 -10.01 1.20 -23.44
C VAL A 25 -10.54 1.20 -21.99
N MET A 26 -11.86 1.23 -21.80
CA MET A 26 -12.48 1.18 -20.47
C MET A 26 -12.39 -0.18 -19.78
N GLN A 27 -12.03 -1.24 -20.49
CA GLN A 27 -11.85 -2.59 -19.94
C GLN A 27 -10.43 -2.79 -19.37
N ILE A 28 -9.49 -1.93 -19.76
CA ILE A 28 -8.09 -2.04 -19.34
C ILE A 28 -8.00 -1.90 -17.82
N PRO A 29 -7.37 -2.83 -17.12
CA PRO A 29 -7.20 -2.74 -15.67
C PRO A 29 -6.33 -1.55 -15.28
N LYS A 30 -6.74 -0.88 -14.22
CA LYS A 30 -6.02 0.26 -13.61
C LYS A 30 -6.01 0.15 -12.10
N VAL A 31 -5.05 0.78 -11.46
CA VAL A 31 -5.06 0.92 -10.00
C VAL A 31 -6.13 1.95 -9.63
N GLU A 32 -7.06 1.56 -8.78
CA GLU A 32 -8.15 2.42 -8.30
C GLU A 32 -7.76 3.20 -7.06
N LYS A 33 -7.11 2.52 -6.12
CA LYS A 33 -6.63 3.09 -4.85
C LYS A 33 -5.51 2.25 -4.26
N VAL A 34 -4.71 2.89 -3.42
CA VAL A 34 -3.76 2.21 -2.52
C VAL A 34 -4.20 2.47 -1.09
N VAL A 35 -4.28 1.42 -0.29
CA VAL A 35 -4.62 1.48 1.12
C VAL A 35 -3.40 1.08 1.93
N ILE A 36 -2.96 1.95 2.83
CA ILE A 36 -1.86 1.68 3.76
C ILE A 36 -2.47 1.56 5.14
N ASN A 37 -2.23 0.46 5.81
CA ASN A 37 -2.76 0.16 7.14
C ASN A 37 -1.62 -0.15 8.11
N VAL A 38 -1.70 0.42 9.31
CA VAL A 38 -0.81 0.09 10.43
C VAL A 38 -1.65 -0.38 11.59
N GLY A 39 -1.41 -1.63 12.01
CA GLY A 39 -1.99 -2.19 13.23
C GLY A 39 -1.17 -1.74 14.45
N ALA A 40 -1.80 -1.01 15.37
CA ALA A 40 -1.16 -0.53 16.59
C ALA A 40 -1.94 -1.02 17.82
N GLY A 41 -1.90 -2.32 18.07
CA GLY A 41 -2.56 -2.95 19.22
C GLY A 41 -2.07 -2.42 20.58
N GLU A 42 -0.86 -1.88 20.63
CA GLU A 42 -0.26 -1.22 21.81
C GLU A 42 -0.96 0.10 22.19
N ALA A 43 -1.65 0.73 21.23
CA ALA A 43 -2.37 1.97 21.44
C ALA A 43 -3.50 1.86 22.48
N LYS A 44 -3.96 0.65 22.79
CA LYS A 44 -4.92 0.37 23.85
C LYS A 44 -4.38 0.73 25.24
N GLU A 45 -3.07 0.65 25.45
CA GLU A 45 -2.39 0.93 26.72
C GLU A 45 -1.81 2.36 26.74
N ASN A 46 -1.36 2.85 25.58
CA ASN A 46 -0.73 4.16 25.45
C ASN A 46 -1.22 4.90 24.20
N ALA A 47 -2.06 5.91 24.39
CA ALA A 47 -2.60 6.72 23.31
C ALA A 47 -1.52 7.46 22.49
N LYS A 48 -0.36 7.80 23.09
CA LYS A 48 0.74 8.48 22.41
C LYS A 48 1.32 7.66 21.25
N VAL A 49 1.22 6.32 21.34
CA VAL A 49 1.62 5.40 20.24
C VAL A 49 0.84 5.71 18.98
N MET A 50 -0.46 6.02 19.10
CA MET A 50 -1.29 6.34 17.95
C MET A 50 -0.89 7.66 17.30
N ASP A 51 -0.51 8.65 18.08
CA ASP A 51 -0.06 9.94 17.55
C ASP A 51 1.24 9.78 16.74
N ALA A 52 2.16 8.93 17.21
CA ALA A 52 3.38 8.57 16.45
C ALA A 52 3.03 7.88 15.13
N VAL A 53 2.15 6.87 15.13
CA VAL A 53 1.71 6.17 13.92
C VAL A 53 1.04 7.12 12.93
N ILE A 54 0.20 8.03 13.39
CA ILE A 54 -0.48 9.03 12.55
C ILE A 54 0.56 9.95 11.92
N LYS A 55 1.57 10.39 12.68
CA LYS A 55 2.65 11.25 12.19
C LYS A 55 3.47 10.56 11.12
N ASP A 56 3.88 9.31 11.35
CA ASP A 56 4.65 8.52 10.39
C ASP A 56 3.88 8.31 9.08
N LEU A 57 2.62 7.87 9.17
CA LEU A 57 1.77 7.69 7.98
C LEU A 57 1.53 9.02 7.23
N ALA A 58 1.36 10.12 7.94
CA ALA A 58 1.20 11.43 7.32
C ALA A 58 2.47 11.88 6.60
N ALA A 59 3.65 11.60 7.16
CA ALA A 59 4.94 11.89 6.52
C ALA A 59 5.14 11.08 5.25
N ILE A 60 4.85 9.77 5.27
CA ILE A 60 4.98 8.87 4.12
C ILE A 60 4.01 9.24 2.99
N THR A 61 2.76 9.55 3.32
CA THR A 61 1.68 9.66 2.32
C THR A 61 1.34 11.10 1.92
N GLY A 62 1.76 12.08 2.72
CA GLY A 62 1.32 13.47 2.56
C GLY A 62 -0.19 13.70 2.76
N GLN A 63 -0.87 12.74 3.43
CA GLN A 63 -2.30 12.79 3.71
C GLN A 63 -2.57 12.38 5.15
N LYS A 64 -3.50 13.07 5.81
CA LYS A 64 -3.89 12.77 7.21
C LYS A 64 -4.54 11.38 7.30
N PRO A 65 -3.99 10.47 8.13
CA PRO A 65 -4.57 9.15 8.36
C PRO A 65 -5.90 9.20 9.11
N ILE A 66 -6.69 8.13 8.94
CA ILE A 66 -7.91 7.89 9.70
C ILE A 66 -7.62 6.83 10.75
N THR A 67 -8.00 7.06 12.00
CA THR A 67 -7.91 6.09 13.09
C THR A 67 -8.93 4.97 12.89
N CYS A 68 -8.50 3.73 13.10
CA CYS A 68 -9.35 2.55 13.02
C CYS A 68 -9.78 2.14 14.45
N LYS A 69 -11.09 2.08 14.66
CA LYS A 69 -11.69 1.69 15.94
C LYS A 69 -12.11 0.22 15.92
N ALA A 70 -12.01 -0.45 17.06
CA ALA A 70 -12.51 -1.81 17.24
C ALA A 70 -14.02 -1.87 17.05
N LYS A 71 -14.49 -2.82 16.26
CA LYS A 71 -15.93 -3.04 16.00
C LYS A 71 -16.62 -3.89 17.05
N LYS A 72 -15.87 -4.72 17.77
CA LYS A 72 -16.37 -5.64 18.80
C LYS A 72 -15.40 -5.68 19.97
N SER A 73 -15.95 -5.92 21.17
CA SER A 73 -15.14 -6.17 22.36
C SER A 73 -14.62 -7.60 22.35
N VAL A 74 -13.31 -7.78 22.60
CA VAL A 74 -12.67 -9.10 22.69
C VAL A 74 -11.86 -9.17 23.98
N ALA A 75 -12.31 -9.95 24.94
CA ALA A 75 -11.73 -10.04 26.28
C ALA A 75 -10.26 -10.54 26.26
N ASN A 76 -9.96 -11.57 25.45
CA ASN A 76 -8.62 -12.14 25.33
C ASN A 76 -7.56 -11.11 24.90
N PHE A 77 -7.93 -10.15 24.05
CA PHE A 77 -7.03 -9.08 23.61
C PHE A 77 -7.17 -7.80 24.44
N LYS A 78 -8.01 -7.79 25.49
CA LYS A 78 -8.31 -6.61 26.31
C LYS A 78 -8.77 -5.40 25.50
N ILE A 79 -9.54 -5.65 24.43
CA ILE A 79 -10.07 -4.63 23.52
C ILE A 79 -11.57 -4.45 23.82
N ARG A 80 -11.99 -3.19 23.92
CA ARG A 80 -13.41 -2.80 23.99
C ARG A 80 -13.84 -2.16 22.67
N GLU A 81 -15.11 -2.28 22.36
CA GLU A 81 -15.70 -1.58 21.20
C GLU A 81 -15.43 -0.07 21.27
N GLY A 82 -15.09 0.51 20.12
CA GLY A 82 -14.74 1.92 20.01
C GLY A 82 -13.29 2.29 20.34
N MET A 83 -12.50 1.39 20.93
CA MET A 83 -11.07 1.64 21.17
C MET A 83 -10.30 1.77 19.85
N VAL A 84 -9.37 2.74 19.80
CA VAL A 84 -8.48 2.94 18.65
C VAL A 84 -7.41 1.86 18.66
N ILE A 85 -7.30 1.09 17.56
CA ILE A 85 -6.39 -0.06 17.43
C ILE A 85 -5.46 0.02 16.23
N GLY A 86 -5.58 1.04 15.41
CA GLY A 86 -4.76 1.23 14.23
C GLY A 86 -5.08 2.52 13.49
N ALA A 87 -4.34 2.74 12.41
CA ALA A 87 -4.59 3.85 11.49
C ALA A 87 -4.45 3.38 10.03
N LYS A 88 -5.18 4.01 9.13
CA LYS A 88 -5.11 3.73 7.70
C LYS A 88 -5.15 5.01 6.87
N VAL A 89 -4.56 4.94 5.68
CA VAL A 89 -4.65 5.97 4.65
C VAL A 89 -5.13 5.33 3.35
N THR A 90 -6.02 6.01 2.64
CA THR A 90 -6.42 5.61 1.29
C THR A 90 -5.99 6.69 0.32
N LEU A 91 -5.11 6.32 -0.59
CA LEU A 91 -4.58 7.19 -1.64
C LEU A 91 -5.31 6.93 -2.97
N ARG A 92 -5.62 8.01 -3.70
CA ARG A 92 -6.25 7.99 -5.02
C ARG A 92 -5.62 9.06 -5.92
N GLY A 93 -5.82 8.92 -7.24
CA GLY A 93 -5.40 9.91 -8.22
C GLY A 93 -3.88 10.15 -8.23
N GLU A 94 -3.45 11.39 -8.33
CA GLU A 94 -2.04 11.75 -8.45
C GLU A 94 -1.20 11.29 -7.24
N LYS A 95 -1.69 11.51 -6.02
CA LYS A 95 -1.00 11.05 -4.80
C LYS A 95 -0.77 9.55 -4.75
N MET A 96 -1.70 8.77 -5.29
CA MET A 96 -1.57 7.33 -5.41
C MET A 96 -0.44 6.94 -6.37
N TYR A 97 -0.40 7.52 -7.57
CA TYR A 97 0.66 7.22 -8.54
C TYR A 97 2.04 7.66 -8.06
N GLU A 98 2.15 8.82 -7.40
CA GLU A 98 3.40 9.27 -6.80
C GLU A 98 3.87 8.35 -5.67
N PHE A 99 2.95 7.88 -4.84
CA PHE A 99 3.27 6.91 -3.80
C PHE A 99 3.75 5.59 -4.39
N ILE A 100 3.08 5.05 -5.42
CA ILE A 100 3.48 3.80 -6.10
C ILE A 100 4.88 3.94 -6.69
N ASP A 101 5.17 5.04 -7.37
CA ASP A 101 6.49 5.30 -7.97
C ASP A 101 7.60 5.33 -6.91
N ARG A 102 7.41 6.06 -5.82
CA ARG A 102 8.37 6.09 -4.70
C ARG A 102 8.49 4.73 -4.01
N PHE A 103 7.38 4.03 -3.85
CA PHE A 103 7.36 2.73 -3.20
C PHE A 103 8.18 1.70 -3.97
N PHE A 104 7.96 1.56 -5.29
CA PHE A 104 8.66 0.57 -6.10
C PHE A 104 10.14 0.94 -6.35
N ASN A 105 10.43 2.21 -6.60
CA ASN A 105 11.76 2.64 -7.02
C ASN A 105 12.68 3.08 -5.87
N LEU A 106 12.15 3.57 -4.75
CA LEU A 106 12.94 4.08 -3.64
C LEU A 106 12.82 3.25 -2.36
N ALA A 107 11.59 2.88 -1.96
CA ALA A 107 11.39 2.21 -0.68
C ALA A 107 11.73 0.73 -0.73
N LEU A 108 11.24 -0.03 -1.71
CA LEU A 108 11.49 -1.47 -1.81
C LEU A 108 12.98 -1.84 -1.92
N PRO A 109 13.82 -1.15 -2.71
CA PRO A 109 15.25 -1.45 -2.76
C PRO A 109 15.98 -1.26 -1.43
N ARG A 110 15.42 -0.51 -0.49
CA ARG A 110 15.96 -0.28 0.85
C ARG A 110 15.56 -1.34 1.87
N VAL A 111 14.66 -2.25 1.49
CA VAL A 111 14.30 -3.40 2.35
C VAL A 111 15.52 -4.29 2.50
N ARG A 112 15.82 -4.67 3.74
CA ARG A 112 16.93 -5.57 4.06
C ARG A 112 16.72 -6.94 3.40
N ASP A 113 17.76 -7.44 2.71
CA ASP A 113 17.75 -8.72 1.99
C ASP A 113 16.60 -8.84 0.96
N PHE A 114 16.32 -7.73 0.27
CA PHE A 114 15.24 -7.69 -0.71
C PHE A 114 15.53 -8.57 -1.91
N ARG A 115 14.64 -9.53 -2.20
CA ARG A 115 14.71 -10.44 -3.36
C ARG A 115 13.56 -10.28 -4.33
N GLY A 116 12.62 -9.41 -4.02
CA GLY A 116 11.37 -9.21 -4.75
C GLY A 116 10.17 -9.27 -3.82
N ILE A 117 9.02 -8.82 -4.31
CA ILE A 117 7.74 -8.95 -3.61
C ILE A 117 7.08 -10.28 -3.99
N ASN A 118 6.38 -10.88 -3.04
CA ASN A 118 5.74 -12.19 -3.23
C ASN A 118 4.72 -12.15 -4.39
N ALA A 119 4.94 -12.99 -5.40
CA ALA A 119 4.08 -13.07 -6.57
C ALA A 119 2.70 -13.72 -6.31
N ASN A 120 2.49 -14.34 -5.14
CA ASN A 120 1.27 -15.09 -4.80
C ASN A 120 0.37 -14.37 -3.78
N SER A 121 0.64 -13.08 -3.47
CA SER A 121 -0.13 -12.30 -2.49
C SER A 121 -1.32 -11.57 -3.11
N PHE A 122 -1.98 -12.19 -4.08
CA PHE A 122 -3.23 -11.74 -4.69
C PHE A 122 -4.44 -12.37 -4.00
N ASP A 123 -5.59 -11.71 -4.06
CA ASP A 123 -6.82 -12.12 -3.38
C ASP A 123 -7.80 -12.96 -4.24
N GLY A 124 -7.42 -13.35 -5.46
CA GLY A 124 -8.27 -14.04 -6.43
C GLY A 124 -9.18 -13.10 -7.24
N ARG A 125 -9.15 -11.80 -6.97
CA ARG A 125 -9.98 -10.77 -7.63
C ARG A 125 -9.17 -9.61 -8.20
N GLY A 126 -7.87 -9.81 -8.37
CA GLY A 126 -6.99 -8.81 -8.94
C GLY A 126 -6.52 -7.72 -7.97
N ASN A 127 -6.65 -7.89 -6.67
CA ASN A 127 -6.03 -7.00 -5.68
C ASN A 127 -4.77 -7.64 -5.12
N TYR A 128 -3.79 -6.81 -4.78
CA TYR A 128 -2.50 -7.25 -4.30
C TYR A 128 -2.18 -6.60 -2.95
N THR A 129 -1.64 -7.37 -2.01
CA THR A 129 -1.22 -6.84 -0.71
C THR A 129 0.21 -7.25 -0.38
N VAL A 130 1.01 -6.30 0.06
CA VAL A 130 2.37 -6.52 0.55
C VAL A 130 2.49 -6.07 2.00
N GLY A 131 3.01 -6.94 2.86
CA GLY A 131 3.36 -6.63 4.24
C GLY A 131 4.79 -6.15 4.33
N LEU A 132 5.00 -5.03 5.00
CA LEU A 132 6.32 -4.48 5.34
C LEU A 132 6.58 -4.66 6.82
N LYS A 133 7.80 -5.04 7.18
CA LYS A 133 8.20 -5.22 8.58
C LYS A 133 8.61 -3.90 9.25
N GLU A 134 9.09 -2.94 8.48
CA GLU A 134 9.73 -1.72 8.97
C GLU A 134 9.28 -0.49 8.17
N GLN A 135 8.91 0.60 8.85
CA GLN A 135 8.61 1.89 8.21
C GLN A 135 9.87 2.64 7.77
N LEU A 136 11.05 2.25 8.23
CA LEU A 136 12.33 2.92 7.94
C LEU A 136 12.78 2.84 6.47
N ILE A 137 12.16 1.96 5.69
CA ILE A 137 12.43 1.87 4.26
C ILE A 137 12.03 3.15 3.49
N PHE A 138 11.10 3.92 4.06
CA PHE A 138 10.69 5.20 3.46
C PHE A 138 11.68 6.30 3.80
N PRO A 139 12.22 7.03 2.80
CA PRO A 139 13.21 8.09 3.02
C PRO A 139 12.66 9.28 3.82
N GLU A 140 11.34 9.43 3.88
CA GLU A 140 10.65 10.48 4.64
C GLU A 140 10.69 10.25 6.16
N ILE A 141 11.05 9.04 6.59
CA ILE A 141 11.11 8.67 8.00
C ILE A 141 12.57 8.75 8.48
N GLU A 142 12.81 9.61 9.44
CA GLU A 142 14.11 9.74 10.10
C GLU A 142 14.18 8.80 11.31
N TYR A 143 15.27 8.01 11.41
CA TYR A 143 15.47 7.05 12.50
C TYR A 143 15.39 7.68 13.90
N ASP A 144 15.94 8.87 14.06
CA ASP A 144 15.99 9.57 15.36
C ASP A 144 14.63 10.10 15.85
N LYS A 145 13.63 10.15 14.95
CA LYS A 145 12.29 10.69 15.24
C LYS A 145 11.24 9.64 15.49
N ILE A 146 11.56 8.36 15.29
CA ILE A 146 10.62 7.27 15.51
C ILE A 146 10.62 6.81 16.96
N ASP A 147 9.44 6.48 17.48
CA ASP A 147 9.26 5.88 18.79
C ASP A 147 9.59 4.37 18.79
N LYS A 148 9.15 3.66 17.76
CA LYS A 148 9.34 2.22 17.59
C LYS A 148 9.27 1.83 16.12
N ILE A 149 10.01 0.78 15.74
CA ILE A 149 9.89 0.14 14.44
C ILE A 149 8.54 -0.58 14.36
N ARG A 150 7.74 -0.25 13.34
CA ARG A 150 6.41 -0.84 13.08
C ARG A 150 6.29 -1.29 11.64
N GLY A 151 5.62 -2.42 11.48
CA GLY A 151 5.23 -2.89 10.17
C GLY A 151 3.95 -2.20 9.66
N MET A 152 3.70 -2.37 8.38
CA MET A 152 2.49 -1.89 7.71
C MET A 152 2.10 -2.80 6.56
N ASP A 153 0.81 -2.79 6.23
CA ASP A 153 0.27 -3.48 5.07
C ASP A 153 -0.10 -2.46 4.00
N ILE A 154 0.35 -2.71 2.78
CA ILE A 154 0.04 -1.87 1.61
C ILE A 154 -0.77 -2.71 0.64
N SER A 155 -2.02 -2.33 0.42
CA SER A 155 -2.94 -3.00 -0.48
C SER A 155 -3.19 -2.16 -1.73
N PHE A 156 -2.92 -2.75 -2.88
CA PHE A 156 -3.19 -2.19 -4.21
C PHE A 156 -4.53 -2.73 -4.70
N ILE A 157 -5.52 -1.87 -4.77
CA ILE A 157 -6.85 -2.21 -5.26
C ILE A 157 -6.92 -1.83 -6.72
N THR A 158 -7.20 -2.81 -7.57
CA THR A 158 -7.26 -2.64 -9.01
C THR A 158 -8.67 -2.90 -9.56
N THR A 159 -8.89 -2.53 -10.81
CA THR A 159 -10.12 -2.86 -11.54
C THR A 159 -9.98 -4.15 -12.36
N ALA A 160 -8.87 -4.87 -12.21
CA ALA A 160 -8.66 -6.16 -12.85
C ALA A 160 -9.69 -7.18 -12.36
N LYS A 161 -10.06 -8.10 -13.22
CA LYS A 161 -11.00 -9.19 -12.88
C LYS A 161 -10.28 -10.45 -12.42
N THR A 162 -9.05 -10.65 -12.85
CA THR A 162 -8.22 -11.80 -12.51
C THR A 162 -6.88 -11.36 -11.96
N ASP A 163 -6.24 -12.25 -11.20
CA ASP A 163 -4.92 -12.00 -10.62
C ASP A 163 -3.83 -11.88 -11.69
N GLU A 164 -3.99 -12.57 -12.82
CA GLU A 164 -3.07 -12.48 -13.95
C GLU A 164 -3.05 -11.08 -14.57
N GLU A 165 -4.23 -10.49 -14.78
CA GLU A 165 -4.36 -9.12 -15.28
C GLU A 165 -3.71 -8.10 -14.31
N ALA A 166 -3.96 -8.27 -13.01
CA ALA A 166 -3.40 -7.40 -11.99
C ALA A 166 -1.88 -7.57 -11.84
N ARG A 167 -1.38 -8.79 -11.92
CA ARG A 167 0.06 -9.07 -11.87
C ARG A 167 0.78 -8.41 -13.03
N GLU A 168 0.23 -8.53 -14.24
CA GLU A 168 0.81 -7.89 -15.41
C GLU A 168 0.77 -6.38 -15.33
N LEU A 169 -0.37 -5.81 -14.87
CA LEU A 169 -0.50 -4.37 -14.62
C LEU A 169 0.60 -3.88 -13.68
N LEU A 170 0.75 -4.50 -12.50
CA LEU A 170 1.75 -4.08 -11.52
C LEU A 170 3.18 -4.30 -12.01
N SER A 171 3.44 -5.40 -12.73
CA SER A 171 4.74 -5.69 -13.33
C SER A 171 5.15 -4.61 -14.34
N LEU A 172 4.25 -4.22 -15.23
CA LEU A 172 4.49 -3.14 -16.20
C LEU A 172 4.65 -1.78 -15.54
N MET A 173 4.03 -1.56 -14.37
CA MET A 173 4.22 -0.37 -13.55
C MET A 173 5.54 -0.37 -12.75
N GLY A 174 6.34 -1.44 -12.86
CA GLY A 174 7.66 -1.54 -12.22
C GLY A 174 7.68 -2.30 -10.90
N ALA A 175 6.64 -3.05 -10.55
CA ALA A 175 6.63 -3.88 -9.35
C ALA A 175 7.67 -5.02 -9.46
N PRO A 176 8.66 -5.09 -8.55
CA PRO A 176 9.73 -6.10 -8.59
C PRO A 176 9.25 -7.41 -7.95
N PHE A 177 8.50 -8.22 -8.70
CA PHE A 177 8.10 -9.55 -8.23
C PHE A 177 9.28 -10.52 -8.13
N GLU A 178 9.24 -11.37 -7.11
CA GLU A 178 10.17 -12.49 -6.97
C GLU A 178 10.00 -13.46 -8.17
N LYS A 179 11.15 -13.91 -8.71
CA LYS A 179 11.20 -14.83 -9.87
C LYS A 179 11.03 -16.27 -9.44
#